data_bf2df17b77eabaa637245254d1d0b115
#
_entry.id   bf2df17b77eabaa637245254d1d0b115
#
_cell.length_a   1.000
_cell.length_b   1.000
_cell.length_c   1.000
_cell.angle_alpha   90.00
_cell.angle_beta   90.00
_cell.angle_gamma   90.00
#
_symmetry.space_group_name_H-M   'P 1'
#
loop_
_entity.id
_entity.type
_entity.pdbx_description
1 polymer ?
#
loop_
_entity_poly.entity_id
_entity_poly.type
_entity_poly.pdbx_seq_one_letter_code
_entity_poly.pdbx_strand_id
1 'polypeptide(L)' 'MPINRPLLNDSDFQEAMDRRLPVRVFENDHLVLSGGTVVRFTDSDIIIQNRVSDLTYYSRRSCEFFEVK' A
#
# COMPACT_ATOMS: atom_id res chain seq x y z
N MET A 1 -5.37 -7.91 18.69
CA MET A 1 -4.18 -7.22 18.15
C MET A 1 -4.25 -7.24 16.62
N PRO A 2 -4.16 -6.09 15.99
CA PRO A 2 -4.19 -6.06 14.53
C PRO A 2 -2.95 -6.75 13.93
N ILE A 3 -3.17 -7.55 12.92
CA ILE A 3 -2.10 -8.25 12.24
C ILE A 3 -1.90 -7.58 10.89
N ASN A 4 -0.68 -7.15 10.62
CA ASN A 4 -0.32 -6.57 9.34
C ASN A 4 0.11 -7.70 8.41
N ARG A 5 -0.52 -7.78 7.25
CA ARG A 5 -0.17 -8.77 6.24
C ARG A 5 0.68 -8.11 5.17
N PRO A 6 1.89 -8.61 4.90
CA PRO A 6 2.70 -8.01 3.84
C PRO A 6 2.06 -8.22 2.46
N LEU A 7 2.14 -7.20 1.63
CA LEU A 7 1.66 -7.24 0.26
C LEU A 7 2.90 -7.38 -0.63
N LEU A 8 3.07 -8.53 -1.26
CA LEU A 8 4.33 -8.87 -1.92
C LEU A 8 4.20 -8.96 -3.44
N ASN A 9 3.08 -9.46 -3.94
CA ASN A 9 2.94 -9.70 -5.37
C ASN A 9 1.69 -9.02 -5.91
N ASP A 10 1.51 -9.09 -7.22
CA ASP A 10 0.41 -8.40 -7.89
C ASP A 10 -0.96 -8.83 -7.37
N SER A 11 -1.12 -10.11 -7.07
CA SER A 11 -2.41 -10.58 -6.56
C SER A 11 -2.73 -9.98 -5.19
N ASP A 12 -1.71 -9.76 -4.36
CA ASP A 12 -1.91 -9.11 -3.06
C ASP A 12 -2.39 -7.66 -3.25
N PHE A 13 -1.76 -6.94 -4.17
CA PHE A 13 -2.16 -5.55 -4.43
C PHE A 13 -3.53 -5.48 -5.09
N GLN A 14 -3.82 -6.44 -5.97
CA GLN A 14 -5.14 -6.50 -6.60
C GLN A 14 -6.22 -6.72 -5.57
N GLU A 15 -6.02 -7.63 -4.64
CA GLU A 15 -6.98 -7.88 -3.57
C GLU A 15 -7.16 -6.65 -2.69
N ALA A 16 -6.06 -6.01 -2.31
CA ALA A 16 -6.14 -4.81 -1.49
C ALA A 16 -6.93 -3.71 -2.20
N MET A 17 -6.73 -3.59 -3.51
CA MET A 17 -7.44 -2.60 -4.32
C MET A 17 -8.92 -2.94 -4.43
N ASP A 18 -9.24 -4.21 -4.72
CA ASP A 18 -10.62 -4.64 -4.90
C ASP A 18 -11.44 -4.52 -3.61
N ARG A 19 -10.83 -4.82 -2.50
CA ARG A 19 -11.48 -4.79 -1.20
C ARG A 19 -11.33 -3.46 -0.48
N ARG A 20 -10.59 -2.52 -1.08
CA ARG A 20 -10.34 -1.20 -0.51
C ARG A 20 -9.78 -1.28 0.91
N LEU A 21 -8.80 -2.14 1.08
CA LEU A 21 -8.20 -2.36 2.38
C LEU A 21 -7.23 -1.23 2.72
N PRO A 22 -7.22 -0.77 3.98
CA PRO A 22 -6.24 0.22 4.38
C PRO A 22 -4.85 -0.40 4.41
N VAL A 23 -3.86 0.37 3.94
CA VAL A 23 -2.49 -0.12 3.86
C VAL A 23 -1.55 0.82 4.60
N ARG A 24 -0.43 0.26 5.06
CA ARG A 24 0.68 1.01 5.60
C ARG A 24 1.87 0.85 4.68
N VAL A 25 2.63 1.93 4.53
CA VAL A 25 3.82 1.93 3.69
C VAL A 25 5.02 2.29 4.55
N PHE A 26 6.06 1.48 4.45
CA PHE A 26 7.33 1.72 5.13
C PHE A 26 8.43 1.91 4.11
N GLU A 27 9.33 2.83 4.38
CA GLU A 27 10.53 3.04 3.57
C GLU A 27 11.71 3.17 4.51
N ASN A 28 12.74 2.32 4.34
CA ASN A 28 13.91 2.27 5.23
C ASN A 28 13.49 2.11 6.69
N ASP A 29 12.54 1.21 6.93
CA ASP A 29 12.01 0.93 8.26
C ASP A 29 11.27 2.10 8.92
N HIS A 30 10.98 3.16 8.15
CA HIS A 30 10.19 4.28 8.63
C HIS A 30 8.80 4.21 8.03
N LEU A 31 7.79 4.40 8.88
CA LEU A 31 6.41 4.49 8.41
C LEU A 31 6.22 5.82 7.67
N VAL A 32 5.91 5.75 6.38
CA VAL A 32 5.71 6.96 5.57
C VAL A 32 4.24 7.21 5.24
N LEU A 33 3.40 6.19 5.40
CA LEU A 33 1.97 6.34 5.17
C LEU A 33 1.21 5.32 6.00
N SER A 34 0.09 5.73 6.56
CA SER A 34 -0.81 4.82 7.28
C SER A 34 -2.26 5.14 6.89
N GLY A 35 -2.99 4.11 6.46
CA GLY A 35 -4.41 4.24 6.21
C GLY A 35 -4.81 4.60 4.79
N GLY A 36 -3.87 4.67 3.87
CA GLY A 36 -4.20 4.90 2.46
C GLY A 36 -4.78 3.66 1.80
N THR A 37 -5.29 3.83 0.58
CA THR A 37 -5.89 2.75 -0.20
C THR A 37 -5.21 2.65 -1.55
N VAL A 38 -4.87 1.43 -1.97
CA VAL A 38 -4.28 1.22 -3.30
C VAL A 38 -5.35 1.48 -4.36
N VAL A 39 -5.07 2.40 -5.27
CA VAL A 39 -5.98 2.70 -6.37
C VAL A 39 -5.47 2.19 -7.71
N ARG A 40 -4.17 1.93 -7.81
CA ARG A 40 -3.57 1.38 -9.00
C ARG A 40 -2.18 0.87 -8.66
N PHE A 41 -1.70 -0.08 -9.43
CA PHE A 41 -0.31 -0.55 -9.30
C PHE A 41 0.24 -0.95 -10.66
N THR A 42 1.56 -0.88 -10.77
CA THR A 42 2.31 -1.32 -11.94
C THR A 42 3.41 -2.26 -11.47
N ASP A 43 4.27 -2.69 -12.39
CA ASP A 43 5.42 -3.53 -12.03
C ASP A 43 6.40 -2.83 -11.10
N SER A 44 6.44 -1.51 -11.14
CA SER A 44 7.44 -0.73 -10.41
C SER A 44 6.88 0.18 -9.33
N ASP A 45 5.59 0.53 -9.42
CA ASP A 45 5.00 1.51 -8.52
C ASP A 45 3.67 1.07 -7.97
N ILE A 46 3.36 1.56 -6.77
CA ILE A 46 2.04 1.42 -6.16
C ILE A 46 1.51 2.83 -5.95
N ILE A 47 0.32 3.11 -6.51
CA ILE A 47 -0.31 4.41 -6.37
C ILE A 47 -1.36 4.32 -5.28
N ILE A 48 -1.20 5.13 -4.24
CA ILE A 48 -2.06 5.09 -3.07
C ILE A 48 -2.77 6.42 -2.90
N GLN A 49 -4.06 6.36 -2.70
CA GLN A 49 -4.86 7.53 -2.37
C GLN A 49 -4.90 7.68 -0.86
N ASN A 50 -4.41 8.83 -0.41
CA ASN A 50 -4.40 9.19 0.98
C ASN A 50 -5.33 10.40 1.12
N ARG A 51 -6.52 10.23 1.60
CA ARG A 51 -7.56 11.24 1.67
C ARG A 51 -8.23 11.42 0.31
N VAL A 52 -9.09 12.43 0.21
CA VAL A 52 -10.04 12.58 -0.89
C VAL A 52 -9.38 12.81 -2.25
N SER A 53 -8.26 13.49 -2.28
CA SER A 53 -7.68 13.91 -3.55
C SER A 53 -6.17 13.69 -3.67
N ASP A 54 -5.51 13.16 -2.65
CA ASP A 54 -4.06 13.03 -2.67
C ASP A 54 -3.65 11.65 -3.17
N LEU A 55 -2.95 11.62 -4.29
CA LEU A 55 -2.38 10.39 -4.84
C LEU A 55 -0.87 10.45 -4.70
N THR A 56 -0.28 9.38 -4.18
CA THR A 56 1.16 9.30 -4.03
C THR A 56 1.66 8.02 -4.67
N TYR A 57 2.80 8.12 -5.34
CA TYR A 57 3.44 7.01 -6.02
C TYR A 57 4.57 6.48 -5.14
N TYR A 58 4.54 5.19 -4.84
CA TYR A 58 5.58 4.55 -4.03
C TYR A 58 6.27 3.49 -4.86
N SER A 59 7.59 3.48 -4.83
CA SER A 59 8.38 2.48 -5.54
C SER A 59 8.28 1.14 -4.86
N ARG A 60 7.95 0.09 -5.61
CA ARG A 60 7.89 -1.27 -5.07
C ARG A 60 9.26 -1.77 -4.62
N ARG A 61 10.34 -1.21 -5.16
CA ARG A 61 11.70 -1.61 -4.82
C ARG A 61 12.18 -1.01 -3.51
N SER A 62 11.71 0.21 -3.20
CA SER A 62 12.16 0.97 -2.04
C SER A 62 11.26 0.85 -0.84
N CYS A 63 10.00 0.51 -1.06
CA CYS A 63 8.99 0.54 -0.01
C CYS A 63 8.45 -0.85 0.29
N GLU A 64 7.97 -1.01 1.51
CA GLU A 64 7.28 -2.21 1.94
C GLU A 64 5.83 -1.84 2.25
N PHE A 65 4.91 -2.71 1.83
CA PHE A 65 3.48 -2.45 1.93
C PHE A 65 2.82 -3.52 2.78
N PHE A 66 1.94 -3.10 3.67
CA PHE A 66 1.24 -4.00 4.58
C PHE A 66 -0.25 -3.68 4.61
N GLU A 67 -1.05 -4.73 4.62
CA GLU A 67 -2.49 -4.60 4.84
C GLU A 67 -2.74 -4.50 6.34
N VAL A 68 -3.52 -3.52 6.74
CA VAL A 68 -3.86 -3.32 8.15
C VAL A 68 -5.19 -4.02 8.42
N LYS A 69 -5.20 -4.85 9.41
CA LYS A 69 -6.43 -5.54 9.84
C LYS A 69 -6.90 -5.04 11.18
#